data_b6ceff379a7a6fd16661662ade4a6cb6
#
_entry.id   b6ceff379a7a6fd16661662ade4a6cb6
#
_cell.length_a   1.000
_cell.length_b   1.000
_cell.length_c   1.000
_cell.angle_alpha   90.00
_cell.angle_beta   90.00
_cell.angle_gamma   90.00
#
_symmetry.space_group_name_H-M   'P 1'
#
loop_
_entity.id
_entity.type
_entity.pdbx_description
1 polymer ?
#
loop_
_entity_poly.entity_id
_entity_poly.type
_entity_poly.pdbx_seq_one_letter_code
_entity_poly.pdbx_strand_id
1 'polypeptide(L)'
;ASGFTKGIQAYNRYGFYQAKSPDEESYWTWDHTDVAFDGIHADTEGLSFPGGGRGQSSYYKFNTQLSLNYDQLFNEKHDVHVMVLGQLDNSVSNSPASLYLPYNMLYMSARATYTYDNRYTAEVNVGINGSEQFSKENRWGIFPAVSVGWTVSEEKFFKDNIDRKWIDFLKIRASYGIVGNDRLGESRFLYLDDVRVTYNQGYVNNGTVIPSLGRGNYVATSLLGNLNLKWEKARQQNYGLDINFLNGFSFNFDYFREMRDDILVARSTVPLVQGLPSSVLPRVNMGKVENHGYEMVLGWQKALGKDWFITMSGNYNFARNKVLEADEVRLQTGRGGYLYPYRQTGFPIGQTWVLQVDYKDGAGNGYINTEEDLAKYKSMYEQGGFVNAFLGQWKFVDQNGDGLIDNKDQIPYGYPSGTPEITYGASMSLSWKNLDFSMQWQGVGHKQGVYVLGMFGNGHLTGEWETHAWTKERFERGEKITYQALRSGYTLAGNGVNDRNDYVVSDMSYVRLKNLEIGYSLPQKWIKKMGIGGIRLAVSGQNLWSTNNMKAQSIDPEQDNENQYPLTRNISFSVQLKL
;
A
#
# COMPACT_ATOMS: atom_id res chain seq x y z
N ALA A 1 -19.26 -13.64 -17.18
CA ALA A 1 -19.02 -12.90 -18.41
C ALA A 1 -17.62 -13.17 -18.91
N SER A 2 -17.49 -13.81 -20.05
CA SER A 2 -16.19 -14.06 -20.69
C SER A 2 -15.69 -12.77 -21.32
N GLY A 3 -14.72 -12.11 -20.69
CA GLY A 3 -14.01 -10.99 -21.30
C GLY A 3 -12.80 -11.48 -22.07
N PHE A 4 -12.91 -11.66 -23.35
CA PHE A 4 -11.77 -11.89 -24.21
C PHE A 4 -11.27 -10.54 -24.71
N THR A 5 -10.16 -10.06 -24.20
CA THR A 5 -9.48 -8.88 -24.72
C THR A 5 -8.16 -9.27 -25.36
N LYS A 6 -8.11 -9.24 -26.67
CA LYS A 6 -6.87 -9.34 -27.43
C LYS A 6 -6.37 -7.92 -27.67
N GLY A 7 -5.52 -7.42 -26.78
CA GLY A 7 -4.86 -6.13 -26.95
C GLY A 7 -3.50 -6.31 -27.60
N ILE A 8 -3.34 -5.88 -28.82
CA ILE A 8 -2.02 -5.56 -29.35
C ILE A 8 -1.72 -4.16 -28.81
N GLN A 9 -0.82 -4.04 -27.85
CA GLN A 9 -0.25 -2.74 -27.56
C GLN A 9 0.51 -2.30 -28.81
N ALA A 10 -0.09 -1.34 -29.51
CA ALA A 10 0.62 -0.66 -30.55
C ALA A 10 1.79 0.08 -29.88
N TYR A 11 2.94 -0.50 -29.95
CA TYR A 11 4.14 0.08 -29.44
C TYR A 11 4.37 1.39 -30.14
N ASN A 12 4.40 2.41 -29.35
CA ASN A 12 4.94 3.72 -29.70
C ASN A 12 4.83 4.06 -31.18
N ARG A 13 3.60 4.16 -31.66
CA ARG A 13 3.39 4.85 -32.94
C ARG A 13 3.97 6.27 -32.89
N TYR A 14 4.25 6.71 -31.68
CA TYR A 14 4.85 7.99 -31.37
C TYR A 14 6.09 7.70 -30.54
N GLY A 15 7.24 7.94 -31.06
CA GLY A 15 8.49 7.72 -30.37
C GLY A 15 9.58 8.62 -30.92
N PHE A 16 10.57 8.81 -30.09
CA PHE A 16 11.80 9.38 -30.57
C PHE A 16 12.62 8.27 -31.22
N TYR A 17 13.11 8.49 -32.39
CA TYR A 17 14.08 7.64 -33.01
C TYR A 17 15.30 8.47 -33.47
N GLN A 18 16.42 7.82 -33.52
CA GLN A 18 17.63 8.46 -33.96
C GLN A 18 17.69 8.44 -35.48
N ALA A 19 17.55 9.59 -36.09
CA ALA A 19 17.77 9.76 -37.53
C ALA A 19 19.20 10.23 -37.78
N LYS A 20 19.80 9.75 -38.85
CA LYS A 20 21.08 10.31 -39.34
C LYS A 20 20.81 11.60 -40.10
N SER A 21 21.52 12.66 -39.71
CA SER A 21 21.52 13.88 -40.49
C SER A 21 22.35 13.72 -41.79
N PRO A 22 22.15 14.58 -42.77
CA PRO A 22 23.00 14.59 -43.98
C PRO A 22 24.49 14.75 -43.69
N ASP A 23 24.84 15.30 -42.54
CA ASP A 23 26.23 15.55 -42.11
C ASP A 23 26.77 14.45 -41.18
N GLU A 24 26.17 13.26 -41.21
CA GLU A 24 26.50 12.11 -40.35
C GLU A 24 26.22 12.32 -38.83
N GLU A 25 25.74 13.45 -38.42
CA GLU A 25 25.30 13.67 -37.07
C GLU A 25 23.97 12.95 -36.81
N SER A 26 23.88 12.28 -35.67
CA SER A 26 22.65 11.64 -35.24
C SER A 26 21.83 12.60 -34.39
N TYR A 27 20.57 12.71 -34.66
CA TYR A 27 19.63 13.46 -33.82
C TYR A 27 18.36 12.68 -33.53
N TRP A 28 17.72 13.02 -32.46
CA TRP A 28 16.43 12.44 -32.06
C TRP A 28 15.32 13.25 -32.69
N THR A 29 14.45 12.58 -33.43
CA THR A 29 13.23 13.19 -33.97
C THR A 29 12.01 12.53 -33.36
N TRP A 30 10.98 13.33 -33.21
CA TRP A 30 9.66 12.84 -32.86
C TRP A 30 8.93 12.50 -34.15
N ASP A 31 8.62 11.24 -34.36
CA ASP A 31 7.86 10.80 -35.49
C ASP A 31 6.72 9.88 -35.07
N HIS A 32 5.59 10.09 -35.70
CA HIS A 32 4.38 9.30 -35.54
C HIS A 32 3.94 8.67 -36.87
N THR A 33 4.80 8.71 -37.86
CA THR A 33 4.57 8.19 -39.22
C THR A 33 5.33 6.89 -39.46
N ASP A 34 5.16 6.34 -40.63
CA ASP A 34 5.76 5.09 -41.04
C ASP A 34 7.30 5.14 -41.16
N VAL A 35 7.91 6.31 -41.06
CA VAL A 35 9.37 6.45 -41.08
C VAL A 35 10.03 5.69 -39.93
N ALA A 36 9.37 5.61 -38.78
CA ALA A 36 9.82 4.76 -37.69
C ALA A 36 9.93 3.28 -38.09
N PHE A 37 9.30 2.90 -39.17
CA PHE A 37 9.35 1.54 -39.69
C PHE A 37 10.49 1.32 -40.69
N ASP A 38 10.91 2.34 -41.39
CA ASP A 38 11.92 2.18 -42.46
C ASP A 38 13.34 1.96 -41.95
N GLY A 39 13.76 2.70 -40.95
CA GLY A 39 15.13 2.61 -40.46
C GLY A 39 15.36 1.44 -39.52
N ILE A 40 14.33 1.01 -38.80
CA ILE A 40 14.45 -0.01 -37.78
C ILE A 40 14.29 -1.41 -38.33
N HIS A 41 13.66 -1.55 -39.50
CA HIS A 41 13.29 -2.84 -40.04
C HIS A 41 14.27 -3.41 -41.02
N ALA A 42 15.11 -2.58 -41.58
CA ALA A 42 16.14 -3.05 -42.51
C ALA A 42 17.19 -3.94 -41.84
N ASP A 43 17.45 -3.70 -40.56
CA ASP A 43 18.54 -4.35 -39.81
C ASP A 43 18.06 -5.36 -38.75
N THR A 44 16.79 -5.44 -38.52
CA THR A 44 16.26 -6.37 -37.53
C THR A 44 15.27 -7.31 -38.18
N GLU A 45 15.55 -8.57 -38.16
CA GLU A 45 14.66 -9.62 -38.58
C GLU A 45 13.38 -9.64 -37.72
N GLY A 46 12.60 -8.62 -37.83
CA GLY A 46 11.37 -8.44 -37.06
C GLY A 46 11.43 -7.20 -36.18
N LEU A 47 10.82 -6.25 -36.56
CA LEU A 47 10.19 -5.14 -35.86
C LEU A 47 10.61 -4.97 -34.37
N SER A 48 11.92 -4.93 -34.10
CA SER A 48 12.43 -4.58 -32.78
C SER A 48 12.76 -3.10 -32.74
N PHE A 49 12.19 -2.41 -31.79
CA PHE A 49 12.54 -1.02 -31.52
C PHE A 49 13.78 -0.97 -30.63
N PRO A 50 14.67 0.01 -30.78
CA PRO A 50 15.77 0.19 -29.84
C PRO A 50 15.22 0.33 -28.42
N GLY A 51 15.52 -0.66 -27.59
CA GLY A 51 15.11 -0.66 -26.18
C GLY A 51 13.77 -1.32 -25.84
N GLY A 52 13.05 -1.87 -26.82
CA GLY A 52 11.82 -2.56 -26.50
C GLY A 52 11.43 -3.57 -27.59
N GLY A 53 11.46 -4.83 -27.27
CA GLY A 53 10.81 -5.83 -28.09
C GLY A 53 9.32 -5.52 -28.23
N ARG A 54 8.71 -5.96 -29.33
CA ARG A 54 7.25 -5.92 -29.47
C ARG A 54 6.63 -6.70 -28.33
N GLY A 55 6.11 -6.00 -27.33
CA GLY A 55 5.28 -6.61 -26.31
C GLY A 55 3.91 -6.89 -26.89
N GLN A 56 3.64 -8.11 -27.32
CA GLN A 56 2.28 -8.56 -27.41
C GLN A 56 1.85 -8.98 -26.01
N SER A 57 0.89 -8.27 -25.40
CA SER A 57 0.22 -8.76 -24.21
C SER A 57 -1.16 -9.29 -24.61
N SER A 58 -1.44 -10.52 -24.26
CA SER A 58 -2.78 -11.06 -24.32
C SER A 58 -3.19 -11.49 -22.91
N TYR A 59 -4.42 -11.22 -22.59
CA TYR A 59 -5.03 -11.64 -21.34
C TYR A 59 -6.39 -12.24 -21.63
N TYR A 60 -6.67 -13.39 -21.07
CA TYR A 60 -8.02 -13.87 -20.96
C TYR A 60 -8.31 -14.40 -19.56
N LYS A 61 -9.54 -14.24 -19.14
CA LYS A 61 -10.07 -14.86 -17.92
C LYS A 61 -11.37 -15.54 -18.24
N PHE A 62 -11.44 -16.82 -17.91
CA PHE A 62 -12.64 -17.62 -17.99
C PHE A 62 -13.10 -17.98 -16.58
N ASN A 63 -14.33 -17.61 -16.25
CA ASN A 63 -14.94 -17.92 -14.97
C ASN A 63 -16.22 -18.69 -15.22
N THR A 64 -16.34 -19.87 -14.64
CA THR A 64 -17.56 -20.69 -14.65
C THR A 64 -18.04 -20.85 -13.23
N GLN A 65 -19.31 -20.54 -13.00
CA GLN A 65 -19.92 -20.62 -11.69
C GLN A 65 -21.24 -21.37 -11.77
N LEU A 66 -21.42 -22.31 -10.84
CA LEU A 66 -22.69 -23.03 -10.62
C LEU A 66 -23.08 -22.87 -9.16
N SER A 67 -24.30 -22.42 -8.89
CA SER A 67 -24.84 -22.32 -7.54
C SER A 67 -26.21 -22.95 -7.41
N LEU A 68 -26.43 -23.57 -6.26
CA LEU A 68 -27.73 -24.07 -5.82
C LEU A 68 -28.10 -23.36 -4.55
N ASN A 69 -29.29 -22.76 -4.51
CA ASN A 69 -29.78 -22.02 -3.38
C ASN A 69 -31.12 -22.64 -2.92
N TYR A 70 -31.28 -22.73 -1.62
CA TYR A 70 -32.53 -23.12 -0.97
C TYR A 70 -32.86 -22.09 0.08
N ASP A 71 -34.03 -21.45 -0.03
CA ASP A 71 -34.51 -20.41 0.85
C ASP A 71 -35.92 -20.78 1.29
N GLN A 72 -36.13 -20.92 2.61
CA GLN A 72 -37.42 -21.33 3.16
C GLN A 72 -37.67 -20.74 4.54
N LEU A 73 -38.83 -20.13 4.70
CA LEU A 73 -39.35 -19.71 5.98
C LEU A 73 -40.37 -20.75 6.50
N PHE A 74 -40.07 -21.38 7.66
CA PHE A 74 -40.95 -22.34 8.30
C PHE A 74 -41.65 -21.69 9.49
N ASN A 75 -42.93 -21.92 9.61
CA ASN A 75 -43.76 -21.45 10.74
C ASN A 75 -43.59 -19.95 11.06
N GLU A 76 -43.30 -19.12 10.03
CA GLU A 76 -43.08 -17.67 10.13
C GLU A 76 -41.94 -17.25 11.08
N LYS A 77 -41.15 -18.20 11.61
CA LYS A 77 -40.12 -17.97 12.63
C LYS A 77 -38.76 -18.56 12.30
N HIS A 78 -38.72 -19.59 11.49
CA HIS A 78 -37.49 -20.30 11.19
C HIS A 78 -37.07 -19.99 9.73
N ASP A 79 -36.20 -19.04 9.58
CA ASP A 79 -35.69 -18.65 8.26
C ASP A 79 -34.39 -19.38 7.98
N VAL A 80 -34.39 -20.19 6.91
CA VAL A 80 -33.28 -21.08 6.53
C VAL A 80 -32.83 -20.74 5.12
N HIS A 81 -31.55 -20.40 4.97
CA HIS A 81 -30.90 -20.20 3.68
C HIS A 81 -29.72 -21.15 3.56
N VAL A 82 -29.69 -21.92 2.49
CA VAL A 82 -28.57 -22.81 2.17
C VAL A 82 -28.10 -22.54 0.75
N MET A 83 -26.80 -22.40 0.58
CA MET A 83 -26.16 -22.22 -0.71
C MET A 83 -25.02 -23.22 -0.85
N VAL A 84 -24.92 -23.84 -2.03
CA VAL A 84 -23.74 -24.58 -2.45
C VAL A 84 -23.26 -23.98 -3.76
N LEU A 85 -21.97 -23.67 -3.84
CA LEU A 85 -21.34 -23.00 -4.97
C LEU A 85 -20.13 -23.80 -5.44
N GLY A 86 -20.02 -24.02 -6.74
CA GLY A 86 -18.80 -24.44 -7.41
C GLY A 86 -18.34 -23.37 -8.40
N GLN A 87 -17.08 -23.04 -8.42
CA GLN A 87 -16.50 -22.05 -9.33
C GLN A 87 -15.16 -22.52 -9.85
N LEU A 88 -14.96 -22.39 -11.14
CA LEU A 88 -13.68 -22.60 -11.82
C LEU A 88 -13.20 -21.28 -12.41
N ASP A 89 -12.02 -20.85 -12.01
CA ASP A 89 -11.31 -19.73 -12.60
C ASP A 89 -10.11 -20.23 -13.40
N ASN A 90 -10.05 -19.81 -14.66
CA ASN A 90 -8.91 -20.02 -15.54
C ASN A 90 -8.50 -18.67 -16.12
N SER A 91 -7.25 -18.27 -15.96
CA SER A 91 -6.74 -17.02 -16.53
C SER A 91 -5.33 -17.21 -17.09
N VAL A 92 -5.07 -16.55 -18.21
CA VAL A 92 -3.73 -16.47 -18.81
C VAL A 92 -3.34 -15.01 -18.96
N SER A 93 -2.15 -14.70 -18.53
CA SER A 93 -1.51 -13.41 -18.77
C SER A 93 -0.17 -13.64 -19.46
N ASN A 94 0.03 -12.99 -20.58
CA ASN A 94 1.32 -13.01 -21.29
C ASN A 94 2.34 -12.13 -20.57
N SER A 95 2.71 -12.52 -19.37
CA SER A 95 3.90 -11.98 -18.72
C SER A 95 5.05 -12.96 -18.92
N PRO A 96 6.27 -12.51 -19.23
CA PRO A 96 7.44 -13.39 -19.28
C PRO A 96 7.63 -14.21 -18.01
N ALA A 97 7.22 -13.68 -16.86
CA ALA A 97 7.27 -14.36 -15.58
C ALA A 97 6.20 -15.47 -15.43
N SER A 98 5.13 -15.45 -16.21
CA SER A 98 4.03 -16.42 -16.08
C SER A 98 4.22 -17.68 -16.94
N LEU A 99 5.28 -17.74 -17.74
CA LEU A 99 5.57 -18.86 -18.65
C LEU A 99 4.41 -19.25 -19.58
N TYR A 100 3.48 -18.32 -19.84
CA TYR A 100 2.25 -18.55 -20.63
C TYR A 100 1.34 -19.68 -20.11
N LEU A 101 1.60 -20.16 -18.90
CA LEU A 101 0.76 -21.19 -18.29
C LEU A 101 -0.48 -20.57 -17.66
N PRO A 102 -1.66 -21.18 -17.85
CA PRO A 102 -2.89 -20.71 -17.21
C PRO A 102 -2.77 -20.77 -15.70
N TYR A 103 -3.43 -19.84 -15.03
CA TYR A 103 -3.66 -19.86 -13.59
C TYR A 103 -5.03 -20.46 -13.33
N ASN A 104 -5.04 -21.64 -12.71
CA ASN A 104 -6.26 -22.41 -12.47
C ASN A 104 -6.57 -22.45 -10.97
N MET A 105 -7.81 -22.10 -10.64
CA MET A 105 -8.35 -22.19 -9.29
C MET A 105 -9.72 -22.85 -9.32
N LEU A 106 -9.91 -23.80 -8.43
CA LEU A 106 -11.23 -24.41 -8.18
C LEU A 106 -11.70 -24.04 -6.79
N TYR A 107 -12.89 -23.48 -6.71
CA TYR A 107 -13.54 -23.09 -5.47
C TYR A 107 -14.82 -23.90 -5.30
N MET A 108 -15.00 -24.45 -4.13
CA MET A 108 -16.27 -25.02 -3.68
C MET A 108 -16.62 -24.35 -2.35
N SER A 109 -17.86 -23.94 -2.19
CA SER A 109 -18.33 -23.31 -0.97
C SER A 109 -19.71 -23.83 -0.61
N ALA A 110 -19.93 -24.10 0.66
CA ALA A 110 -21.25 -24.37 1.23
C ALA A 110 -21.49 -23.38 2.36
N ARG A 111 -22.66 -22.76 2.35
CA ARG A 111 -23.11 -21.79 3.34
C ARG A 111 -24.49 -22.17 3.82
N ALA A 112 -24.70 -22.14 5.13
CA ALA A 112 -26.00 -22.31 5.76
C ALA A 112 -26.22 -21.18 6.76
N THR A 113 -27.29 -20.44 6.60
CA THR A 113 -27.72 -19.38 7.52
C THR A 113 -29.06 -19.76 8.10
N TYR A 114 -29.20 -19.65 9.40
CA TYR A 114 -30.43 -19.88 10.14
C TYR A 114 -30.76 -18.68 11.00
N THR A 115 -31.97 -18.14 10.86
CA THR A 115 -32.48 -17.06 11.69
C THR A 115 -33.76 -17.50 12.40
N TYR A 116 -33.77 -17.37 13.72
CA TYR A 116 -34.94 -17.67 14.54
C TYR A 116 -35.63 -16.39 14.97
N ASP A 117 -36.88 -16.22 14.56
CA ASP A 117 -37.81 -15.16 14.98
C ASP A 117 -37.18 -13.74 14.86
N ASN A 118 -36.33 -13.52 13.84
CA ASN A 118 -35.54 -12.30 13.62
C ASN A 118 -34.63 -11.89 14.81
N ARG A 119 -34.45 -12.76 15.79
CA ARG A 119 -33.68 -12.50 17.01
C ARG A 119 -32.29 -13.11 16.99
N TYR A 120 -32.19 -14.36 16.64
CA TYR A 120 -30.95 -15.11 16.67
C TYR A 120 -30.59 -15.56 15.27
N THR A 121 -29.45 -15.16 14.81
CA THR A 121 -28.90 -15.60 13.51
C THR A 121 -27.63 -16.40 13.74
N ALA A 122 -27.52 -17.55 13.10
CA ALA A 122 -26.28 -18.33 13.06
C ALA A 122 -25.96 -18.66 11.61
N GLU A 123 -24.70 -18.54 11.25
CA GLU A 123 -24.22 -18.90 9.92
C GLU A 123 -23.00 -19.80 10.02
N VAL A 124 -22.94 -20.81 9.19
CA VAL A 124 -21.77 -21.67 8.97
C VAL A 124 -21.41 -21.61 7.50
N ASN A 125 -20.15 -21.41 7.22
CA ASN A 125 -19.60 -21.38 5.87
C ASN A 125 -18.36 -22.28 5.80
N VAL A 126 -18.22 -23.06 4.75
CA VAL A 126 -17.04 -23.89 4.49
C VAL A 126 -16.62 -23.67 3.04
N GLY A 127 -15.41 -23.14 2.86
CA GLY A 127 -14.74 -23.06 1.58
C GLY A 127 -13.75 -24.20 1.40
N ILE A 128 -13.74 -24.84 0.25
CA ILE A 128 -12.74 -25.84 -0.16
C ILE A 128 -12.14 -25.35 -1.47
N ASN A 129 -10.88 -24.97 -1.44
CA ASN A 129 -10.21 -24.37 -2.60
C ASN A 129 -9.04 -25.22 -3.04
N GLY A 130 -8.90 -25.40 -4.35
CA GLY A 130 -7.79 -26.10 -4.97
C GLY A 130 -6.94 -25.16 -5.82
N SER A 131 -5.64 -25.10 -5.57
CA SER A 131 -4.68 -24.27 -6.31
C SER A 131 -3.54 -25.13 -6.87
N GLU A 132 -3.21 -24.89 -8.12
CA GLU A 132 -2.07 -25.54 -8.78
C GLU A 132 -0.70 -25.02 -8.31
N GLN A 133 -0.67 -23.95 -7.49
CA GLN A 133 0.56 -23.39 -6.94
C GLN A 133 1.23 -24.32 -5.91
N PHE A 134 0.53 -25.37 -5.48
CA PHE A 134 1.01 -26.33 -4.48
C PHE A 134 1.15 -27.73 -5.08
N SER A 135 1.98 -28.55 -4.44
CA SER A 135 2.10 -29.97 -4.75
C SER A 135 0.76 -30.69 -4.60
N LYS A 136 0.63 -31.87 -5.17
CA LYS A 136 -0.62 -32.64 -5.17
C LYS A 136 -1.18 -32.85 -3.76
N GLU A 137 -0.32 -33.08 -2.78
CA GLU A 137 -0.67 -33.34 -1.39
C GLU A 137 -1.17 -32.09 -0.66
N ASN A 138 -0.69 -30.91 -1.04
CA ASN A 138 -1.00 -29.63 -0.36
C ASN A 138 -1.93 -28.73 -1.20
N ARG A 139 -2.43 -29.22 -2.32
CA ARG A 139 -3.23 -28.45 -3.29
C ARG A 139 -4.53 -27.95 -2.71
N TRP A 140 -5.16 -28.73 -1.84
CA TRP A 140 -6.47 -28.43 -1.31
C TRP A 140 -6.40 -27.76 0.07
N GLY A 141 -7.09 -26.63 0.21
CA GLY A 141 -7.29 -25.93 1.47
C GLY A 141 -8.75 -25.95 1.90
N ILE A 142 -9.00 -26.14 3.21
CA ILE A 142 -10.33 -26.09 3.82
C ILE A 142 -10.40 -24.89 4.75
N PHE A 143 -11.39 -24.06 4.56
CA PHE A 143 -11.52 -22.75 5.19
C PHE A 143 -12.93 -22.60 5.80
N PRO A 144 -13.11 -23.05 7.06
CA PRO A 144 -14.38 -22.89 7.77
C PRO A 144 -14.54 -21.49 8.37
N ALA A 145 -15.78 -21.02 8.42
CA ALA A 145 -16.16 -19.82 9.15
C ALA A 145 -17.52 -20.00 9.83
N VAL A 146 -17.68 -19.37 10.97
CA VAL A 146 -18.94 -19.33 11.72
C VAL A 146 -19.24 -17.90 12.15
N SER A 147 -20.50 -17.53 12.17
CA SER A 147 -20.94 -16.26 12.74
C SER A 147 -22.24 -16.42 13.50
N VAL A 148 -22.41 -15.57 14.52
CA VAL A 148 -23.63 -15.47 15.30
C VAL A 148 -24.04 -14.01 15.46
N GLY A 149 -25.34 -13.77 15.45
CA GLY A 149 -25.94 -12.47 15.65
C GLY A 149 -27.11 -12.56 16.62
N TRP A 150 -27.18 -11.61 17.53
CA TRP A 150 -28.30 -11.46 18.45
C TRP A 150 -28.91 -10.07 18.30
N THR A 151 -30.12 -10.02 17.78
CA THR A 151 -30.92 -8.79 17.70
C THR A 151 -31.64 -8.55 19.01
N VAL A 152 -30.94 -7.91 19.94
CA VAL A 152 -31.41 -7.68 21.31
C VAL A 152 -32.69 -6.86 21.33
N SER A 153 -32.84 -5.91 20.40
CA SER A 153 -34.02 -5.06 20.26
C SER A 153 -35.30 -5.83 19.92
N GLU A 154 -35.19 -7.07 19.43
CA GLU A 154 -36.35 -7.93 19.15
C GLU A 154 -36.78 -8.78 20.36
N GLU A 155 -36.02 -8.76 21.45
CA GLU A 155 -36.36 -9.46 22.67
C GLU A 155 -37.53 -8.80 23.42
N LYS A 156 -38.32 -9.63 24.07
CA LYS A 156 -39.52 -9.19 24.82
C LYS A 156 -39.14 -8.25 25.98
N PHE A 157 -38.11 -8.61 26.76
CA PHE A 157 -37.61 -7.77 27.83
C PHE A 157 -37.13 -6.40 27.36
N PHE A 158 -36.57 -6.32 26.15
CA PHE A 158 -36.11 -5.06 25.57
C PHE A 158 -37.30 -4.20 25.15
N LYS A 159 -38.25 -4.80 24.41
CA LYS A 159 -39.45 -4.12 23.90
C LYS A 159 -40.35 -3.61 25.03
N ASP A 160 -40.41 -4.33 26.16
CA ASP A 160 -41.25 -4.00 27.30
C ASP A 160 -40.64 -2.88 28.19
N ASN A 161 -39.29 -2.72 28.19
CA ASN A 161 -38.61 -1.82 29.11
C ASN A 161 -37.94 -0.61 28.45
N ILE A 162 -37.69 -0.64 27.13
CA ILE A 162 -36.97 0.41 26.41
C ILE A 162 -37.87 1.00 25.32
N ASP A 163 -38.17 2.30 25.46
CA ASP A 163 -38.89 3.02 24.41
C ASP A 163 -38.07 3.09 23.13
N ARG A 164 -38.66 2.67 22.01
CA ARG A 164 -38.05 2.71 20.68
C ARG A 164 -37.60 4.13 20.23
N LYS A 165 -38.09 5.18 20.88
CA LYS A 165 -37.57 6.53 20.68
C LYS A 165 -36.13 6.70 21.14
N TRP A 166 -35.72 5.91 22.15
CA TRP A 166 -34.35 5.93 22.66
C TRP A 166 -33.45 4.98 21.88
N ILE A 167 -33.86 3.72 21.73
CA ILE A 167 -33.12 2.71 20.97
C ILE A 167 -34.15 1.88 20.19
N ASP A 168 -34.15 1.98 18.89
CA ASP A 168 -35.06 1.24 18.02
C ASP A 168 -34.44 -0.04 17.44
N PHE A 169 -33.13 -0.10 17.40
CA PHE A 169 -32.41 -1.29 16.93
C PHE A 169 -31.12 -1.48 17.74
N LEU A 170 -30.90 -2.71 18.20
CA LEU A 170 -29.67 -3.13 18.87
C LEU A 170 -29.35 -4.56 18.47
N LYS A 171 -28.18 -4.75 17.82
CA LYS A 171 -27.67 -6.06 17.41
C LYS A 171 -26.21 -6.23 17.84
N ILE A 172 -25.92 -7.38 18.41
CA ILE A 172 -24.56 -7.82 18.73
C ILE A 172 -24.22 -8.96 17.78
N ARG A 173 -23.01 -8.97 17.27
CA ARG A 173 -22.53 -10.01 16.34
C ARG A 173 -21.10 -10.42 16.67
N ALA A 174 -20.80 -11.69 16.38
CA ALA A 174 -19.47 -12.23 16.51
C ALA A 174 -19.21 -13.22 15.38
N SER A 175 -18.01 -13.22 14.85
CA SER A 175 -17.60 -14.18 13.82
C SER A 175 -16.18 -14.67 14.05
N TYR A 176 -15.94 -15.91 13.63
CA TYR A 176 -14.62 -16.50 13.54
C TYR A 176 -14.52 -17.27 12.22
N GLY A 177 -13.43 -17.05 11.48
CA GLY A 177 -13.23 -17.74 10.21
C GLY A 177 -11.76 -17.92 9.88
N ILE A 178 -11.50 -18.86 8.98
CA ILE A 178 -10.19 -19.09 8.41
C ILE A 178 -10.27 -18.79 6.91
N VAL A 179 -9.34 -17.99 6.41
CA VAL A 179 -9.19 -17.66 4.98
C VAL A 179 -7.84 -18.14 4.50
N GLY A 180 -7.82 -18.76 3.33
CA GLY A 180 -6.59 -19.20 2.68
C GLY A 180 -6.09 -18.22 1.64
N ASN A 181 -4.78 -18.13 1.50
CA ASN A 181 -4.12 -17.38 0.44
C ASN A 181 -3.11 -18.28 -0.28
N ASP A 182 -3.20 -18.33 -1.61
CA ASP A 182 -2.29 -19.10 -2.48
C ASP A 182 -1.35 -18.21 -3.30
N ARG A 183 -1.39 -16.88 -3.09
CA ARG A 183 -0.51 -15.94 -3.78
C ARG A 183 0.90 -16.02 -3.22
N LEU A 184 1.79 -16.63 -3.98
CA LEU A 184 3.19 -16.84 -3.62
C LEU A 184 4.12 -15.68 -4.09
N GLY A 185 3.56 -14.48 -4.30
CA GLY A 185 4.24 -13.36 -4.92
C GLY A 185 4.25 -13.46 -6.44
N GLU A 186 5.33 -13.03 -7.08
CA GLU A 186 5.47 -13.07 -8.55
C GLU A 186 5.91 -14.44 -9.07
N SER A 187 6.40 -15.33 -8.20
CA SER A 187 6.89 -16.65 -8.57
C SER A 187 5.75 -17.68 -8.56
N ARG A 188 5.79 -18.61 -9.51
CA ARG A 188 4.83 -19.71 -9.63
C ARG A 188 5.53 -21.04 -9.41
N PHE A 189 4.76 -22.04 -8.98
CA PHE A 189 5.23 -23.43 -8.85
C PHE A 189 6.50 -23.58 -7.97
N LEU A 190 6.56 -22.81 -6.89
CA LEU A 190 7.71 -22.82 -5.95
C LEU A 190 7.95 -24.18 -5.29
N TYR A 191 7.12 -25.18 -5.56
CA TYR A 191 7.35 -26.57 -5.16
C TYR A 191 8.25 -27.34 -6.12
N LEU A 192 8.56 -26.77 -7.31
CA LEU A 192 9.48 -27.33 -8.31
C LEU A 192 10.82 -26.57 -8.27
N ASP A 193 11.90 -27.28 -8.59
CA ASP A 193 13.20 -26.64 -8.80
C ASP A 193 13.17 -25.75 -10.05
N ASP A 194 13.67 -24.52 -9.94
CA ASP A 194 13.90 -23.66 -11.09
C ASP A 194 15.34 -23.82 -11.58
N VAL A 195 15.48 -24.47 -12.71
CA VAL A 195 16.77 -24.74 -13.33
C VAL A 195 16.90 -23.90 -14.59
N ARG A 196 17.93 -23.08 -14.66
CA ARG A 196 18.18 -22.17 -15.79
C ARG A 196 19.49 -22.46 -16.47
N VAL A 197 19.48 -22.27 -17.77
CA VAL A 197 20.72 -22.23 -18.55
C VAL A 197 21.20 -20.78 -18.59
N THR A 198 22.37 -20.54 -18.06
CA THR A 198 23.00 -19.23 -18.08
C THR A 198 24.00 -19.20 -19.23
N TYR A 199 23.79 -18.23 -20.14
CA TYR A 199 24.56 -18.12 -21.36
C TYR A 199 25.70 -17.12 -21.20
N ASN A 200 26.83 -17.39 -21.88
CA ASN A 200 27.91 -16.45 -22.09
C ASN A 200 28.55 -15.89 -20.79
N GLN A 201 28.59 -16.69 -19.74
CA GLN A 201 29.21 -16.31 -18.48
C GLN A 201 30.69 -16.71 -18.46
N GLY A 202 31.52 -15.82 -17.94
CA GLY A 202 32.94 -16.15 -17.70
C GLY A 202 33.11 -17.09 -16.52
N TYR A 203 34.11 -17.94 -16.57
CA TYR A 203 34.53 -18.71 -15.40
C TYR A 203 35.05 -17.76 -14.32
N VAL A 204 34.60 -17.93 -13.08
CA VAL A 204 34.98 -17.08 -11.97
C VAL A 204 35.74 -17.92 -10.95
N ASN A 205 36.91 -17.48 -10.59
CA ASN A 205 37.67 -18.02 -9.47
C ASN A 205 37.83 -16.93 -8.41
N ASN A 206 37.40 -17.21 -7.20
CA ASN A 206 37.49 -16.30 -6.05
C ASN A 206 36.98 -14.87 -6.35
N GLY A 207 35.84 -14.76 -7.04
CA GLY A 207 35.23 -13.48 -7.41
C GLY A 207 35.81 -12.79 -8.65
N THR A 208 36.87 -13.34 -9.25
CA THR A 208 37.51 -12.77 -10.43
C THR A 208 37.18 -13.61 -11.67
N VAL A 209 36.71 -12.94 -12.73
CA VAL A 209 36.49 -13.59 -14.04
C VAL A 209 37.84 -13.95 -14.63
N ILE A 210 38.01 -15.23 -15.04
CA ILE A 210 39.21 -15.72 -15.70
C ILE A 210 39.01 -15.65 -17.22
N PRO A 211 39.48 -14.61 -17.91
CA PRO A 211 39.26 -14.44 -19.35
C PRO A 211 39.85 -15.57 -20.20
N SER A 212 40.92 -16.19 -19.71
CA SER A 212 41.65 -17.25 -20.45
C SER A 212 40.87 -18.56 -20.56
N LEU A 213 39.85 -18.78 -19.71
CA LEU A 213 39.00 -19.96 -19.79
C LEU A 213 37.78 -19.77 -20.71
N GLY A 214 37.64 -18.59 -21.32
CA GLY A 214 36.55 -18.28 -22.24
C GLY A 214 35.23 -18.05 -21.50
N ARG A 215 34.16 -17.98 -22.27
CA ARG A 215 32.79 -17.87 -21.78
C ARG A 215 32.02 -19.11 -22.20
N GLY A 216 31.31 -19.69 -21.27
CA GLY A 216 30.54 -20.89 -21.51
C GLY A 216 29.09 -20.77 -21.05
N ASN A 217 28.31 -21.72 -21.48
CA ASN A 217 26.96 -21.91 -20.96
C ASN A 217 27.02 -22.93 -19.84
N TYR A 218 26.31 -22.68 -18.76
CA TYR A 218 26.20 -23.63 -17.68
C TYR A 218 24.75 -23.71 -17.19
N VAL A 219 24.41 -24.85 -16.62
CA VAL A 219 23.12 -25.08 -15.99
C VAL A 219 23.27 -24.77 -14.51
N ALA A 220 22.41 -23.92 -14.00
CA ALA A 220 22.36 -23.56 -12.59
C ALA A 220 20.95 -23.67 -12.05
N THR A 221 20.83 -24.17 -10.83
CA THR A 221 19.60 -24.08 -10.06
C THR A 221 19.46 -22.65 -9.54
N SER A 222 18.46 -21.92 -9.98
CA SER A 222 18.19 -20.56 -9.52
C SER A 222 17.30 -20.53 -8.27
N LEU A 223 16.51 -21.58 -8.05
CA LEU A 223 15.71 -21.77 -6.84
C LEU A 223 15.45 -23.26 -6.63
N LEU A 224 15.69 -23.73 -5.42
CA LEU A 224 15.28 -25.07 -5.01
C LEU A 224 13.79 -25.09 -4.67
N GLY A 225 13.08 -26.10 -5.14
CA GLY A 225 11.67 -26.29 -4.87
C GLY A 225 11.40 -26.81 -3.46
N ASN A 226 10.19 -26.58 -2.98
CA ASN A 226 9.74 -27.10 -1.69
C ASN A 226 8.38 -27.79 -1.83
N LEU A 227 8.37 -29.11 -1.88
CA LEU A 227 7.15 -29.91 -1.98
C LEU A 227 6.20 -29.76 -0.79
N ASN A 228 6.69 -29.27 0.34
CA ASN A 228 5.92 -29.08 1.58
C ASN A 228 5.24 -27.70 1.64
N LEU A 229 5.31 -26.90 0.58
CA LEU A 229 4.58 -25.63 0.53
C LEU A 229 3.09 -25.85 0.70
N LYS A 230 2.48 -25.04 1.53
CA LYS A 230 1.07 -25.08 1.86
C LYS A 230 0.43 -23.69 1.85
N TRP A 231 -0.88 -23.67 1.94
CA TRP A 231 -1.68 -22.46 2.02
C TRP A 231 -1.27 -21.60 3.23
N GLU A 232 -1.08 -20.32 2.98
CA GLU A 232 -1.07 -19.30 4.02
C GLU A 232 -2.49 -19.17 4.60
N LYS A 233 -2.61 -19.08 5.92
CA LYS A 233 -3.90 -19.04 6.63
C LYS A 233 -4.04 -17.78 7.45
N ALA A 234 -5.15 -17.08 7.26
CA ALA A 234 -5.56 -15.97 8.11
C ALA A 234 -6.75 -16.40 8.98
N ARG A 235 -6.54 -16.43 10.31
CA ARG A 235 -7.61 -16.66 11.30
C ARG A 235 -8.15 -15.31 11.71
N GLN A 236 -9.41 -15.07 11.36
CA GLN A 236 -10.07 -13.79 11.56
C GLN A 236 -11.13 -13.89 12.67
N GLN A 237 -11.14 -12.91 13.54
CA GLN A 237 -12.15 -12.70 14.57
C GLN A 237 -12.74 -11.31 14.37
N ASN A 238 -14.05 -11.19 14.48
CA ASN A 238 -14.74 -9.91 14.47
C ASN A 238 -15.83 -9.91 15.52
N TYR A 239 -15.93 -8.81 16.25
CA TYR A 239 -16.97 -8.55 17.24
C TYR A 239 -17.61 -7.20 16.91
N GLY A 240 -18.91 -7.22 16.63
CA GLY A 240 -19.64 -6.06 16.16
C GLY A 240 -20.82 -5.67 17.03
N LEU A 241 -21.10 -4.38 17.03
CA LEU A 241 -22.26 -3.76 17.67
C LEU A 241 -22.92 -2.82 16.66
N ASP A 242 -24.20 -3.02 16.42
CA ASP A 242 -25.03 -2.14 15.59
C ASP A 242 -26.16 -1.57 16.44
N ILE A 243 -26.27 -0.26 16.53
CA ILE A 243 -27.28 0.43 17.31
C ILE A 243 -27.87 1.61 16.55
N ASN A 244 -29.22 1.69 16.51
CA ASN A 244 -29.95 2.88 16.10
C ASN A 244 -30.64 3.49 17.33
N PHE A 245 -30.48 4.80 17.49
CA PHE A 245 -30.93 5.47 18.74
C PHE A 245 -31.34 6.92 18.47
N LEU A 246 -32.07 7.50 19.46
CA LEU A 246 -32.50 8.89 19.45
C LEU A 246 -33.19 9.34 18.16
N ASN A 247 -33.91 8.41 17.50
CA ASN A 247 -34.73 8.66 16.35
C ASN A 247 -33.95 9.38 15.21
N GLY A 248 -32.92 8.70 14.71
CA GLY A 248 -32.14 9.17 13.57
C GLY A 248 -30.63 8.96 13.65
N PHE A 249 -30.10 8.58 14.81
CA PHE A 249 -28.71 8.18 14.93
C PHE A 249 -28.52 6.69 14.65
N SER A 250 -27.43 6.35 13.97
CA SER A 250 -26.93 4.99 13.79
C SER A 250 -25.47 4.93 14.21
N PHE A 251 -25.10 3.92 14.94
CA PHE A 251 -23.72 3.67 15.33
C PHE A 251 -23.36 2.22 15.06
N ASN A 252 -22.28 2.01 14.31
CA ASN A 252 -21.71 0.70 14.05
C ASN A 252 -20.29 0.69 14.62
N PHE A 253 -19.97 -0.35 15.34
CA PHE A 253 -18.65 -0.60 15.90
C PHE A 253 -18.21 -2.01 15.59
N ASP A 254 -16.99 -2.17 15.11
CA ASP A 254 -16.34 -3.45 14.88
C ASP A 254 -14.96 -3.46 15.51
N TYR A 255 -14.67 -4.49 16.29
CA TYR A 255 -13.32 -4.87 16.69
C TYR A 255 -12.94 -6.11 15.92
N PHE A 256 -11.78 -6.07 15.25
CA PHE A 256 -11.27 -7.22 14.53
C PHE A 256 -9.86 -7.60 14.99
N ARG A 257 -9.56 -8.88 14.87
CA ARG A 257 -8.24 -9.44 15.05
C ARG A 257 -7.99 -10.51 14.01
N GLU A 258 -6.88 -10.40 13.30
CA GLU A 258 -6.41 -11.37 12.33
C GLU A 258 -5.06 -11.92 12.78
N MET A 259 -4.94 -13.24 12.79
CA MET A 259 -3.68 -13.94 12.96
C MET A 259 -3.37 -14.67 11.66
N ARG A 260 -2.34 -14.23 10.98
CA ARG A 260 -1.88 -14.82 9.73
C ARG A 260 -0.69 -15.73 10.00
N ASP A 261 -0.87 -17.01 9.73
CA ASP A 261 0.11 -18.07 9.92
C ASP A 261 0.54 -18.64 8.57
N ASP A 262 1.63 -19.41 8.60
CA ASP A 262 2.15 -20.10 7.44
C ASP A 262 2.54 -19.14 6.28
N ILE A 263 2.91 -17.90 6.60
CA ILE A 263 3.35 -16.91 5.59
C ILE A 263 4.65 -17.40 4.96
N LEU A 264 4.71 -17.33 3.65
CA LEU A 264 5.88 -17.76 2.88
C LEU A 264 7.04 -16.78 3.06
N VAL A 265 8.15 -17.25 3.59
CA VAL A 265 9.36 -16.44 3.81
C VAL A 265 10.58 -17.03 3.13
N ALA A 266 11.50 -16.15 2.73
CA ALA A 266 12.83 -16.57 2.28
C ALA A 266 13.67 -17.02 3.48
N ARG A 267 14.57 -18.01 3.26
CA ARG A 267 15.49 -18.51 4.30
C ARG A 267 16.68 -17.58 4.44
N SER A 268 16.84 -16.97 5.59
CA SER A 268 17.98 -16.08 5.90
C SER A 268 18.88 -16.62 7.03
N THR A 269 18.38 -17.57 7.82
CA THR A 269 19.12 -18.14 8.96
C THR A 269 20.05 -19.30 8.58
N VAL A 270 20.02 -19.74 7.34
CA VAL A 270 20.86 -20.85 6.87
C VAL A 270 22.28 -20.34 6.58
N PRO A 271 23.32 -20.92 7.22
CA PRO A 271 24.69 -20.44 7.06
C PRO A 271 25.23 -20.68 5.64
N LEU A 272 25.95 -19.69 5.10
CA LEU A 272 26.59 -19.78 3.77
C LEU A 272 27.62 -20.91 3.66
N VAL A 273 28.13 -21.42 4.77
CA VAL A 273 29.10 -22.53 4.79
C VAL A 273 28.56 -23.82 4.15
N GLN A 274 27.25 -23.95 4.02
CA GLN A 274 26.63 -25.06 3.27
C GLN A 274 26.83 -24.96 1.74
N GLY A 275 27.39 -23.85 1.23
CA GLY A 275 27.75 -23.69 -0.19
C GLY A 275 26.63 -23.19 -1.10
N LEU A 276 25.44 -22.89 -0.55
CA LEU A 276 24.33 -22.33 -1.33
C LEU A 276 24.03 -20.90 -0.88
N PRO A 277 23.91 -19.95 -1.82
CA PRO A 277 23.47 -18.60 -1.48
C PRO A 277 21.99 -18.63 -1.06
N SER A 278 21.60 -17.69 -0.17
CA SER A 278 20.23 -17.61 0.35
C SER A 278 19.16 -17.43 -0.74
N SER A 279 19.53 -16.84 -1.89
CA SER A 279 18.65 -16.67 -3.04
C SER A 279 18.22 -17.98 -3.72
N VAL A 280 19.01 -19.04 -3.58
CA VAL A 280 18.74 -20.38 -4.15
C VAL A 280 17.95 -21.26 -3.17
N LEU A 281 17.93 -20.89 -1.89
CA LEU A 281 17.26 -21.70 -0.86
C LEU A 281 15.74 -21.70 -1.05
N PRO A 282 15.07 -22.84 -0.81
CA PRO A 282 13.63 -22.93 -0.96
C PRO A 282 12.93 -22.06 0.08
N ARG A 283 11.84 -21.42 -0.33
CA ARG A 283 10.97 -20.70 0.58
C ARG A 283 10.20 -21.66 1.47
N VAL A 284 9.84 -21.21 2.67
CA VAL A 284 9.14 -22.02 3.68
C VAL A 284 7.98 -21.25 4.31
N ASN A 285 6.94 -21.98 4.72
CA ASN A 285 5.79 -21.44 5.42
C ASN A 285 6.06 -21.38 6.92
N MET A 286 6.64 -20.29 7.41
CA MET A 286 6.95 -20.12 8.83
C MET A 286 6.66 -18.72 9.38
N GLY A 287 6.40 -17.76 8.53
CA GLY A 287 6.11 -16.39 8.98
C GLY A 287 4.76 -16.29 9.67
N LYS A 288 4.68 -15.40 10.68
CA LYS A 288 3.45 -15.07 11.39
C LYS A 288 3.32 -13.57 11.58
N VAL A 289 2.11 -13.07 11.34
CA VAL A 289 1.74 -11.66 11.53
C VAL A 289 0.40 -11.59 12.24
N GLU A 290 0.31 -10.74 13.23
CA GLU A 290 -0.95 -10.34 13.86
C GLU A 290 -1.37 -8.98 13.32
N ASN A 291 -2.65 -8.80 13.05
CA ASN A 291 -3.27 -7.52 12.78
C ASN A 291 -4.51 -7.36 13.64
N HIS A 292 -4.69 -6.20 14.25
CA HIS A 292 -5.89 -5.90 15.03
C HIS A 292 -6.27 -4.44 14.88
N GLY A 293 -7.54 -4.16 15.10
CA GLY A 293 -8.04 -2.80 15.00
C GLY A 293 -9.50 -2.69 15.34
N TYR A 294 -10.01 -1.50 15.14
CA TYR A 294 -11.42 -1.21 15.31
C TYR A 294 -11.89 -0.20 14.28
N GLU A 295 -13.13 -0.33 13.91
CA GLU A 295 -13.84 0.50 12.96
C GLU A 295 -15.11 1.05 13.60
N MET A 296 -15.37 2.33 13.39
CA MET A 296 -16.56 3.00 13.93
C MET A 296 -17.21 3.82 12.82
N VAL A 297 -18.52 3.76 12.75
CA VAL A 297 -19.31 4.63 11.89
C VAL A 297 -20.45 5.21 12.72
N LEU A 298 -20.53 6.54 12.78
CA LEU A 298 -21.64 7.26 13.39
C LEU A 298 -22.40 7.99 12.29
N GLY A 299 -23.66 7.67 12.12
CA GLY A 299 -24.57 8.31 11.22
C GLY A 299 -25.66 9.09 11.95
N TRP A 300 -26.14 10.16 11.35
CA TRP A 300 -27.35 10.86 11.76
C TRP A 300 -28.12 11.33 10.57
N GLN A 301 -29.40 11.00 10.55
CA GLN A 301 -30.30 11.36 9.46
C GLN A 301 -31.63 11.81 10.03
N LYS A 302 -32.09 13.00 9.63
CA LYS A 302 -33.34 13.53 10.14
C LYS A 302 -34.01 14.51 9.19
N ALA A 303 -35.33 14.39 9.04
CA ALA A 303 -36.19 15.42 8.50
C ALA A 303 -36.62 16.35 9.63
N LEU A 304 -36.36 17.65 9.49
CA LEU A 304 -36.75 18.69 10.44
C LEU A 304 -37.85 19.57 9.81
N GLY A 305 -39.08 19.30 10.21
CA GLY A 305 -40.25 19.91 9.57
C GLY A 305 -40.47 19.40 8.14
N LYS A 306 -40.97 20.27 7.27
CA LYS A 306 -41.31 19.93 5.85
C LYS A 306 -40.20 20.24 4.86
N ASP A 307 -39.28 21.09 5.23
CA ASP A 307 -38.35 21.70 4.28
C ASP A 307 -36.89 21.30 4.47
N TRP A 308 -36.52 20.78 5.63
CA TRP A 308 -35.15 20.43 5.96
C TRP A 308 -34.93 18.92 6.01
N PHE A 309 -33.91 18.47 5.32
CA PHE A 309 -33.42 17.11 5.46
C PHE A 309 -31.91 17.14 5.64
N ILE A 310 -31.41 16.52 6.71
CA ILE A 310 -30.01 16.53 7.08
C ILE A 310 -29.52 15.08 7.18
N THR A 311 -28.39 14.80 6.57
CA THR A 311 -27.64 13.54 6.74
C THR A 311 -26.20 13.88 7.11
N MET A 312 -25.71 13.29 8.17
CA MET A 312 -24.32 13.40 8.60
C MET A 312 -23.76 12.00 8.85
N SER A 313 -22.53 11.77 8.49
CA SER A 313 -21.83 10.52 8.77
C SER A 313 -20.37 10.79 9.09
N GLY A 314 -19.84 10.12 10.09
CA GLY A 314 -18.42 10.10 10.42
C GLY A 314 -17.95 8.67 10.56
N ASN A 315 -16.76 8.40 10.07
CA ASN A 315 -16.08 7.11 10.24
C ASN A 315 -14.70 7.31 10.85
N TYR A 316 -14.27 6.34 11.63
CA TYR A 316 -12.92 6.26 12.18
C TYR A 316 -12.46 4.81 12.18
N ASN A 317 -11.29 4.57 11.60
CA ASN A 317 -10.71 3.24 11.52
C ASN A 317 -9.29 3.29 12.06
N PHE A 318 -8.95 2.30 12.87
CA PHE A 318 -7.60 2.06 13.37
C PHE A 318 -7.21 0.62 13.09
N ALA A 319 -6.03 0.40 12.52
CA ALA A 319 -5.47 -0.94 12.33
C ALA A 319 -3.97 -0.91 12.58
N ARG A 320 -3.46 -1.90 13.32
CA ARG A 320 -2.04 -2.08 13.57
C ARG A 320 -1.65 -3.54 13.43
N ASN A 321 -0.60 -3.78 12.68
CA ASN A 321 -0.03 -5.11 12.54
C ASN A 321 1.29 -5.25 13.33
N LYS A 322 1.67 -6.50 13.58
CA LYS A 322 2.92 -6.85 14.23
C LYS A 322 3.43 -8.18 13.67
N VAL A 323 4.66 -8.21 13.22
CA VAL A 323 5.34 -9.45 12.85
C VAL A 323 5.69 -10.22 14.12
N LEU A 324 5.20 -11.44 14.24
CA LEU A 324 5.43 -12.32 15.39
C LEU A 324 6.57 -13.30 15.12
N GLU A 325 6.70 -13.77 13.87
CA GLU A 325 7.71 -14.73 13.47
C GLU A 325 8.17 -14.46 12.03
N ALA A 326 9.47 -14.42 11.83
CA ALA A 326 10.14 -14.31 10.54
C ALA A 326 11.45 -15.12 10.61
N ASP A 327 11.95 -15.58 9.45
CA ASP A 327 13.25 -16.25 9.37
C ASP A 327 14.37 -15.20 9.35
N GLU A 328 14.79 -14.76 10.51
CA GLU A 328 15.80 -13.71 10.66
C GLU A 328 16.87 -14.06 11.69
N VAL A 329 18.10 -13.65 11.40
CA VAL A 329 19.23 -13.85 12.31
C VAL A 329 19.12 -12.86 13.47
N ARG A 330 19.03 -13.37 14.69
CA ARG A 330 19.04 -12.55 15.90
C ARG A 330 20.49 -12.29 16.31
N LEU A 331 21.06 -11.21 15.81
CA LEU A 331 22.37 -10.76 16.27
C LEU A 331 22.18 -9.90 17.54
N GLN A 332 22.71 -10.39 18.66
CA GLN A 332 22.89 -9.55 19.83
C GLN A 332 24.21 -8.78 19.66
N THR A 333 24.13 -7.47 19.60
CA THR A 333 25.31 -6.62 19.74
C THR A 333 25.71 -6.55 21.20
N GLY A 334 26.98 -6.70 21.51
CA GLY A 334 27.50 -6.96 22.86
C GLY A 334 27.42 -5.85 23.89
N ARG A 335 26.74 -4.71 23.62
CA ARG A 335 26.50 -3.63 24.58
C ARG A 335 25.03 -3.25 24.59
N GLY A 336 24.44 -3.27 25.77
CA GLY A 336 23.11 -2.68 26.01
C GLY A 336 21.90 -3.42 25.46
N GLY A 337 22.02 -4.63 24.92
CA GLY A 337 20.87 -5.37 24.38
C GLY A 337 20.27 -4.73 23.13
N TYR A 338 21.02 -3.88 22.44
CA TYR A 338 20.58 -3.24 21.21
C TYR A 338 20.35 -4.30 20.11
N LEU A 339 19.16 -4.25 19.51
CA LEU A 339 18.79 -5.17 18.45
C LEU A 339 19.34 -4.67 17.11
N TYR A 340 19.88 -5.59 16.33
CA TYR A 340 20.34 -5.28 14.98
C TYR A 340 19.20 -4.58 14.19
N PRO A 341 19.48 -3.47 13.48
CA PRO A 341 18.48 -2.79 12.66
C PRO A 341 17.87 -3.71 11.59
N TYR A 342 16.68 -3.36 11.12
CA TYR A 342 15.88 -4.13 10.16
C TYR A 342 15.27 -5.43 10.71
N ARG A 343 15.26 -5.63 12.00
CA ARG A 343 14.51 -6.72 12.60
C ARG A 343 13.02 -6.57 12.31
N GLN A 344 12.41 -7.64 11.79
CA GLN A 344 10.96 -7.64 11.52
C GLN A 344 10.16 -8.07 12.75
N THR A 345 10.62 -9.13 13.44
CA THR A 345 9.92 -9.68 14.60
C THR A 345 9.79 -8.65 15.71
N GLY A 346 8.55 -8.42 16.14
CA GLY A 346 8.21 -7.46 17.17
C GLY A 346 7.80 -6.09 16.66
N PHE A 347 7.98 -5.81 15.37
CA PHE A 347 7.64 -4.55 14.71
C PHE A 347 6.53 -4.73 13.67
N PRO A 348 5.86 -3.66 13.26
CA PRO A 348 4.91 -3.71 12.15
C PRO A 348 5.63 -3.92 10.82
N ILE A 349 4.91 -4.48 9.85
CA ILE A 349 5.37 -4.53 8.47
C ILE A 349 5.58 -3.09 7.97
N GLY A 350 6.74 -2.84 7.34
CA GLY A 350 7.08 -1.49 6.87
C GLY A 350 7.64 -0.56 7.95
N GLN A 351 8.10 -1.12 9.10
CA GLN A 351 8.80 -0.33 10.13
C GLN A 351 9.97 0.43 9.52
N THR A 352 10.00 1.73 9.74
CA THR A 352 11.12 2.59 9.31
C THR A 352 12.25 2.49 10.33
N TRP A 353 13.47 2.32 9.83
CA TRP A 353 14.70 2.32 10.60
C TRP A 353 15.56 3.49 10.17
N VAL A 354 16.03 4.30 11.14
CA VAL A 354 16.72 5.55 10.86
C VAL A 354 17.92 5.75 11.77
N LEU A 355 18.92 6.48 11.28
CA LEU A 355 19.95 7.07 12.10
C LEU A 355 19.35 8.26 12.87
N GLN A 356 19.62 8.35 14.14
CA GLN A 356 19.15 9.46 14.97
C GLN A 356 20.11 10.64 14.87
N VAL A 357 19.60 11.83 14.56
CA VAL A 357 20.41 13.04 14.56
C VAL A 357 20.78 13.42 15.99
N ASP A 358 22.05 13.71 16.23
CA ASP A 358 22.54 14.10 17.54
C ASP A 358 22.38 15.61 17.78
N TYR A 359 21.32 15.95 18.50
CA TYR A 359 21.05 17.31 18.94
C TYR A 359 21.68 17.65 20.30
N LYS A 360 22.38 16.73 20.96
CA LYS A 360 22.94 16.94 22.30
C LYS A 360 24.41 17.33 22.25
N ASP A 361 25.12 16.96 21.20
CA ASP A 361 26.54 17.25 21.05
C ASP A 361 26.80 18.63 20.42
N GLY A 362 27.80 19.35 20.90
CA GLY A 362 28.23 20.65 20.37
C GLY A 362 27.17 21.74 20.46
N ALA A 363 26.88 22.43 19.35
CA ALA A 363 25.94 23.54 19.29
C ALA A 363 24.45 23.14 19.42
N GLY A 364 24.14 21.84 19.52
CA GLY A 364 22.78 21.34 19.72
C GLY A 364 21.86 21.46 18.48
N ASN A 365 22.38 21.79 17.31
CA ASN A 365 21.62 21.98 16.09
C ASN A 365 21.65 20.73 15.14
N GLY A 366 22.36 19.69 15.53
CA GLY A 366 22.45 18.44 14.77
C GLY A 366 23.44 18.46 13.61
N TYR A 367 24.22 19.51 13.41
CA TYR A 367 25.19 19.64 12.32
C TYR A 367 26.63 19.63 12.80
N ILE A 368 27.52 19.15 11.94
CA ILE A 368 28.98 19.31 12.08
C ILE A 368 29.30 20.77 11.76
N ASN A 369 29.53 21.59 12.79
CA ASN A 369 29.63 23.04 12.64
C ASN A 369 31.08 23.55 12.58
N THR A 370 32.02 22.84 13.19
CA THR A 370 33.41 23.27 13.36
C THR A 370 34.38 22.22 12.85
N GLU A 371 35.64 22.64 12.62
CA GLU A 371 36.70 21.69 12.25
C GLU A 371 37.01 20.69 13.37
N GLU A 372 36.74 21.03 14.60
CA GLU A 372 36.89 20.14 15.75
C GLU A 372 35.80 19.07 15.73
N ASP A 373 34.52 19.46 15.50
CA ASP A 373 33.44 18.53 15.26
C ASP A 373 33.76 17.59 14.08
N LEU A 374 34.25 18.18 12.98
CA LEU A 374 34.59 17.43 11.77
C LEU A 374 35.69 16.40 12.05
N ALA A 375 36.75 16.76 12.79
CA ALA A 375 37.81 15.82 13.16
C ALA A 375 37.27 14.64 14.00
N LYS A 376 36.33 14.92 14.92
CA LYS A 376 35.68 13.87 15.73
C LYS A 376 34.86 12.90 14.88
N TYR A 377 34.00 13.41 14.03
CA TYR A 377 33.05 12.56 13.26
C TYR A 377 33.67 11.90 12.02
N LYS A 378 34.76 12.47 11.48
CA LYS A 378 35.38 12.00 10.24
C LYS A 378 35.75 10.51 10.27
N SER A 379 36.48 10.10 11.30
CA SER A 379 36.90 8.70 11.42
C SER A 379 35.72 7.74 11.65
N MET A 380 34.70 8.20 12.40
CA MET A 380 33.51 7.40 12.69
C MET A 380 32.71 7.10 11.40
N TYR A 381 32.56 8.09 10.52
CA TYR A 381 31.85 7.92 9.25
C TYR A 381 32.64 7.13 8.22
N GLU A 382 33.92 7.47 8.01
CA GLU A 382 34.76 6.81 7.03
C GLU A 382 34.95 5.31 7.31
N GLN A 383 35.16 4.96 8.56
CA GLN A 383 35.29 3.55 9.00
C GLN A 383 33.93 2.84 9.05
N GLY A 384 32.83 3.56 9.26
CA GLY A 384 31.48 3.05 9.18
C GLY A 384 31.00 2.76 7.74
N GLY A 385 31.82 3.11 6.75
CA GLY A 385 31.50 2.88 5.33
C GLY A 385 30.58 3.93 4.70
N PHE A 386 30.36 5.03 5.39
CA PHE A 386 29.66 6.20 4.85
C PHE A 386 30.62 7.17 4.16
N VAL A 387 30.04 8.03 3.33
CA VAL A 387 30.81 9.06 2.62
C VAL A 387 31.50 10.02 3.59
N ASN A 388 32.67 10.51 3.20
CA ASN A 388 33.47 11.47 3.97
C ASN A 388 32.64 12.53 4.66
N ALA A 389 32.81 12.68 5.98
CA ALA A 389 32.20 13.73 6.76
C ALA A 389 32.64 15.11 6.25
N PHE A 390 31.75 16.11 6.36
CA PHE A 390 32.00 17.47 5.93
C PHE A 390 31.27 18.48 6.84
N LEU A 391 31.72 19.73 6.85
CA LEU A 391 31.04 20.80 7.58
C LEU A 391 29.62 21.01 7.06
N GLY A 392 28.66 21.07 7.97
CA GLY A 392 27.24 21.20 7.67
C GLY A 392 26.53 19.90 7.37
N GLN A 393 27.18 18.75 7.51
CA GLN A 393 26.53 17.43 7.50
C GLN A 393 25.85 17.17 8.84
N TRP A 394 24.80 16.32 8.88
CA TRP A 394 24.20 15.88 10.14
C TRP A 394 25.18 15.08 10.99
N LYS A 395 25.14 15.28 12.29
CA LYS A 395 25.76 14.44 13.31
C LYS A 395 24.78 13.33 13.69
N PHE A 396 25.26 12.09 13.77
CA PHE A 396 24.44 10.97 14.20
C PHE A 396 24.94 10.38 15.51
N VAL A 397 23.99 9.78 16.23
CA VAL A 397 24.28 9.10 17.50
C VAL A 397 24.86 7.72 17.22
N ASP A 398 26.01 7.42 17.80
CA ASP A 398 26.56 6.06 17.91
C ASP A 398 25.71 5.30 18.94
N GLN A 399 24.73 4.50 18.46
CA GLN A 399 23.76 3.82 19.32
C GLN A 399 24.34 2.60 20.02
N ASN A 400 25.29 1.92 19.40
CA ASN A 400 25.89 0.71 19.92
C ASN A 400 27.18 0.97 20.69
N GLY A 401 27.75 2.18 20.58
CA GLY A 401 28.95 2.62 21.28
C GLY A 401 30.24 1.97 20.77
N ASP A 402 30.30 1.55 19.52
CA ASP A 402 31.48 0.92 18.92
C ASP A 402 32.46 1.93 18.31
N GLY A 403 32.11 3.22 18.33
CA GLY A 403 32.92 4.33 17.81
C GLY A 403 32.77 4.54 16.30
N LEU A 404 31.84 3.86 15.66
CA LEU A 404 31.53 3.99 14.24
C LEU A 404 30.09 4.50 14.08
N ILE A 405 29.83 5.14 12.96
CA ILE A 405 28.46 5.44 12.52
C ILE A 405 28.18 4.58 11.31
N ASP A 406 27.36 3.56 11.48
CA ASP A 406 27.01 2.63 10.41
C ASP A 406 25.53 2.21 10.47
N ASN A 407 25.15 1.24 9.65
CA ASN A 407 23.79 0.75 9.64
C ASN A 407 23.34 0.08 10.96
N LYS A 408 24.27 -0.23 11.87
CA LYS A 408 23.95 -0.83 13.17
C LYS A 408 23.44 0.21 14.18
N ASP A 409 23.62 1.50 13.88
CA ASP A 409 23.14 2.61 14.72
C ASP A 409 21.71 3.03 14.43
N GLN A 410 21.05 2.35 13.48
CA GLN A 410 19.65 2.66 13.16
C GLN A 410 18.70 2.18 14.25
N ILE A 411 17.74 3.03 14.59
CA ILE A 411 16.67 2.75 15.54
C ILE A 411 15.31 2.65 14.83
N PRO A 412 14.35 1.91 15.40
CA PRO A 412 12.98 1.93 14.89
C PRO A 412 12.37 3.29 15.18
N TYR A 413 11.75 3.91 14.19
CA TYR A 413 11.25 5.27 14.31
C TYR A 413 9.81 5.38 13.81
N GLY A 414 8.98 6.07 14.60
CA GLY A 414 7.62 6.45 14.25
C GLY A 414 6.68 5.31 13.87
N TYR A 415 5.97 5.48 12.80
CA TYR A 415 4.92 4.57 12.31
C TYR A 415 5.40 3.75 11.11
N PRO A 416 4.63 2.72 10.68
CA PRO A 416 4.93 2.01 9.44
C PRO A 416 4.92 2.96 8.24
N SER A 417 5.87 2.79 7.33
CA SER A 417 5.93 3.55 6.09
C SER A 417 4.85 3.09 5.10
N GLY A 418 4.23 4.04 4.43
CA GLY A 418 3.31 3.81 3.30
C GLY A 418 1.84 3.62 3.68
N THR A 419 1.51 2.80 4.69
CA THR A 419 0.12 2.53 5.08
C THR A 419 -0.22 3.22 6.39
N PRO A 420 -1.23 4.11 6.42
CA PRO A 420 -1.64 4.75 7.67
C PRO A 420 -2.30 3.75 8.62
N GLU A 421 -2.05 3.91 9.92
CA GLU A 421 -2.76 3.14 10.95
C GLU A 421 -4.15 3.71 11.27
N ILE A 422 -4.33 5.02 11.04
CA ILE A 422 -5.59 5.71 11.30
C ILE A 422 -6.11 6.33 10.00
N THR A 423 -7.37 6.07 9.69
CA THR A 423 -8.12 6.78 8.66
C THR A 423 -9.45 7.23 9.21
N TYR A 424 -9.85 8.45 8.87
CA TYR A 424 -11.13 9.00 9.31
C TYR A 424 -11.74 9.88 8.24
N GLY A 425 -13.05 9.99 8.29
CA GLY A 425 -13.79 10.83 7.38
C GLY A 425 -15.07 11.35 8.00
N ALA A 426 -15.57 12.43 7.45
CA ALA A 426 -16.87 12.96 7.78
C ALA A 426 -17.57 13.46 6.53
N SER A 427 -18.86 13.25 6.43
CA SER A 427 -19.71 13.77 5.39
C SER A 427 -20.95 14.45 5.96
N MET A 428 -21.41 15.48 5.31
CA MET A 428 -22.65 16.15 5.62
C MET A 428 -23.40 16.46 4.33
N SER A 429 -24.69 16.20 4.32
CA SER A 429 -25.62 16.61 3.28
C SER A 429 -26.81 17.34 3.91
N LEU A 430 -27.18 18.46 3.34
CA LEU A 430 -28.29 19.28 3.79
C LEU A 430 -29.15 19.65 2.60
N SER A 431 -30.42 19.38 2.68
CA SER A 431 -31.42 19.87 1.72
C SER A 431 -32.39 20.80 2.43
N TRP A 432 -32.56 21.99 1.88
CA TRP A 432 -33.54 22.98 2.35
C TRP A 432 -34.31 23.58 1.19
N LYS A 433 -35.57 23.18 1.06
CA LYS A 433 -36.40 23.58 -0.09
C LYS A 433 -35.69 23.27 -1.43
N ASN A 434 -35.23 24.29 -2.11
CA ASN A 434 -34.57 24.20 -3.39
C ASN A 434 -33.03 24.28 -3.29
N LEU A 435 -32.51 24.49 -2.10
CA LEU A 435 -31.07 24.54 -1.82
C LEU A 435 -30.59 23.18 -1.34
N ASP A 436 -29.49 22.70 -1.88
CA ASP A 436 -28.75 21.55 -1.41
C ASP A 436 -27.29 21.92 -1.14
N PHE A 437 -26.76 21.32 -0.09
CA PHE A 437 -25.39 21.51 0.33
C PHE A 437 -24.80 20.14 0.66
N SER A 438 -23.59 19.89 0.24
CA SER A 438 -22.84 18.70 0.66
C SER A 438 -21.37 19.01 0.89
N MET A 439 -20.78 18.33 1.87
CA MET A 439 -19.34 18.38 2.11
C MET A 439 -18.80 17.03 2.52
N GLN A 440 -17.54 16.80 2.21
CA GLN A 440 -16.82 15.58 2.57
C GLN A 440 -15.42 15.93 3.05
N TRP A 441 -15.09 15.42 4.22
CA TRP A 441 -13.78 15.50 4.85
C TRP A 441 -13.09 14.14 4.85
N GLN A 442 -11.79 14.17 4.66
CA GLN A 442 -10.92 13.00 4.75
C GLN A 442 -9.72 13.35 5.62
N GLY A 443 -9.32 12.41 6.45
CA GLY A 443 -8.12 12.54 7.26
C GLY A 443 -7.38 11.22 7.43
N VAL A 444 -6.10 11.34 7.68
CA VAL A 444 -5.18 10.24 7.91
C VAL A 444 -4.32 10.59 9.11
N GLY A 445 -4.10 9.62 9.98
CA GLY A 445 -3.19 9.74 11.11
C GLY A 445 -2.23 8.55 11.18
N HIS A 446 -1.16 8.70 11.93
CA HIS A 446 -0.13 7.67 12.03
C HIS A 446 0.36 7.20 10.65
N LYS A 447 0.63 8.13 9.78
CA LYS A 447 1.27 7.91 8.48
C LYS A 447 2.61 8.63 8.46
N GLN A 448 3.64 8.00 7.96
CA GLN A 448 4.92 8.63 7.73
C GLN A 448 5.52 8.20 6.40
N GLY A 449 6.44 9.01 5.91
CA GLY A 449 7.23 8.72 4.71
C GLY A 449 8.61 9.34 4.84
N VAL A 450 9.54 8.82 4.06
CA VAL A 450 10.88 9.37 3.93
C VAL A 450 10.87 10.32 2.74
N TYR A 451 11.12 11.59 3.02
CA TYR A 451 11.25 12.62 1.98
C TYR A 451 12.63 13.24 2.05
N VAL A 452 13.39 13.00 1.01
CA VAL A 452 14.68 13.65 0.81
C VAL A 452 14.41 14.98 0.13
N LEU A 453 14.19 16.01 0.95
CA LEU A 453 13.86 17.34 0.49
C LEU A 453 14.98 17.94 -0.38
N GLY A 454 14.65 18.31 -1.59
CA GLY A 454 15.30 19.41 -2.26
C GLY A 454 16.34 19.13 -3.32
N MET A 455 16.54 17.87 -3.77
CA MET A 455 17.35 17.65 -4.97
C MET A 455 16.57 16.88 -6.04
N PHE A 456 15.95 17.60 -6.95
CA PHE A 456 15.64 17.06 -8.25
C PHE A 456 16.99 16.81 -8.96
N GLY A 457 17.22 15.59 -9.41
CA GLY A 457 18.50 15.15 -9.96
C GLY A 457 19.20 16.23 -10.80
N ASN A 458 20.52 16.27 -10.73
CA ASN A 458 21.39 17.20 -11.44
C ASN A 458 21.31 18.69 -11.03
N GLY A 459 21.00 19.00 -9.76
CA GLY A 459 21.29 20.32 -9.21
C GLY A 459 20.14 21.31 -9.16
N HIS A 460 18.92 20.87 -9.31
CA HIS A 460 17.76 21.71 -9.03
C HIS A 460 17.42 21.67 -7.54
N LEU A 461 17.61 22.78 -6.86
CA LEU A 461 17.30 22.96 -5.44
C LEU A 461 15.94 23.61 -5.29
N THR A 462 15.23 23.26 -4.23
CA THR A 462 14.07 24.06 -3.82
C THR A 462 14.55 25.35 -3.16
N GLY A 463 13.78 26.44 -3.26
CA GLY A 463 14.12 27.72 -2.64
C GLY A 463 14.31 27.64 -1.12
N GLU A 464 13.73 26.66 -0.45
CA GLU A 464 13.93 26.43 0.99
C GLU A 464 15.35 25.98 1.31
N TRP A 465 15.96 25.12 0.48
CA TRP A 465 17.36 24.74 0.64
C TRP A 465 18.29 25.92 0.45
N GLU A 466 18.06 26.71 -0.59
CA GLU A 466 18.86 27.87 -0.89
C GLU A 466 18.87 28.87 0.27
N THR A 467 17.72 29.04 0.91
CA THR A 467 17.55 30.01 2.00
C THR A 467 17.94 29.49 3.39
N HIS A 468 17.89 28.17 3.63
CA HIS A 468 18.06 27.61 4.97
C HIS A 468 19.11 26.49 5.06
N ALA A 469 19.86 26.20 3.98
CA ALA A 469 20.98 25.26 4.05
C ALA A 469 22.09 25.79 4.96
N TRP A 470 22.80 24.87 5.60
CA TRP A 470 23.94 25.20 6.41
C TRP A 470 25.02 25.92 5.58
N THR A 471 25.47 27.07 6.05
CA THR A 471 26.69 27.71 5.64
C THR A 471 27.41 28.21 6.88
N LYS A 472 28.73 28.39 6.80
CA LYS A 472 29.53 28.87 7.92
C LYS A 472 29.02 30.23 8.41
N GLU A 473 28.71 31.13 7.48
CA GLU A 473 28.23 32.49 7.78
C GLU A 473 26.86 32.47 8.48
N ARG A 474 25.93 31.57 8.05
CA ARG A 474 24.64 31.43 8.71
C ARG A 474 24.79 30.89 10.13
N PHE A 475 25.66 29.89 10.30
CA PHE A 475 25.94 29.35 11.64
C PHE A 475 26.51 30.41 12.56
N GLU A 476 27.53 31.16 12.11
CA GLU A 476 28.17 32.22 12.90
C GLU A 476 27.21 33.39 13.26
N ARG A 477 26.22 33.67 12.40
CA ARG A 477 25.17 34.66 12.64
C ARG A 477 24.01 34.15 13.48
N GLY A 478 23.99 32.85 13.84
CA GLY A 478 22.89 32.23 14.57
C GLY A 478 21.58 32.17 13.81
N GLU A 479 21.64 32.16 12.47
CA GLU A 479 20.45 32.03 11.62
C GLU A 479 19.85 30.63 11.70
N LYS A 480 18.56 30.52 11.38
CA LYS A 480 17.88 29.23 11.32
C LYS A 480 18.44 28.37 10.19
N ILE A 481 18.98 27.21 10.54
CA ILE A 481 19.47 26.20 9.61
C ILE A 481 18.53 25.00 9.70
N THR A 482 17.99 24.56 8.56
CA THR A 482 17.06 23.42 8.48
C THR A 482 17.55 22.35 7.53
N TYR A 483 18.59 22.62 6.73
CA TYR A 483 19.15 21.67 5.78
C TYR A 483 20.65 21.58 5.91
N GLN A 484 21.21 20.43 5.57
CA GLN A 484 22.66 20.26 5.51
C GLN A 484 23.29 21.16 4.44
N ALA A 485 24.63 21.31 4.52
CA ALA A 485 25.38 22.08 3.54
C ALA A 485 25.23 21.51 2.11
N LEU A 486 25.14 22.39 1.15
CA LEU A 486 25.16 22.04 -0.27
C LEU A 486 26.57 21.68 -0.70
N ARG A 487 26.73 20.56 -1.38
CA ARG A 487 28.01 20.10 -1.90
C ARG A 487 27.86 19.63 -3.34
N SER A 488 28.76 20.12 -4.21
CA SER A 488 28.82 19.70 -5.61
C SER A 488 29.12 18.20 -5.74
N GLY A 489 28.43 17.52 -6.63
CA GLY A 489 28.57 16.09 -6.85
C GLY A 489 27.94 15.19 -5.77
N TYR A 490 27.23 15.77 -4.83
CA TYR A 490 26.57 15.04 -3.76
C TYR A 490 25.13 14.75 -4.12
N THR A 491 24.83 13.49 -4.37
CA THR A 491 23.44 13.02 -4.52
C THR A 491 22.97 12.50 -3.17
N LEU A 492 21.92 13.09 -2.62
CA LEU A 492 21.28 12.61 -1.38
C LEU A 492 20.88 11.14 -1.47
N ALA A 493 20.53 10.69 -2.66
CA ALA A 493 20.03 9.35 -2.93
C ALA A 493 21.10 8.24 -2.99
N GLY A 494 22.38 8.56 -2.94
CA GLY A 494 23.45 7.58 -3.16
C GLY A 494 24.23 7.12 -1.93
N ASN A 495 24.06 7.77 -0.79
CA ASN A 495 25.01 7.66 0.31
C ASN A 495 24.44 7.10 1.64
N GLY A 496 23.30 6.45 1.61
CA GLY A 496 22.76 5.65 2.73
C GLY A 496 22.51 6.36 4.06
N VAL A 497 23.26 7.42 4.35
CA VAL A 497 23.19 8.20 5.61
C VAL A 497 22.17 9.31 5.54
N ASN A 498 21.94 9.87 4.35
CA ASN A 498 21.15 11.08 4.20
C ASN A 498 19.67 10.81 3.92
N ASP A 499 19.34 9.63 3.43
CA ASP A 499 17.99 9.22 3.12
C ASP A 499 17.32 8.37 4.22
N ARG A 500 18.07 8.07 5.31
CA ARG A 500 17.58 7.23 6.40
C ARG A 500 17.92 7.79 7.78
N ASN A 501 17.52 9.02 8.01
CA ASN A 501 17.64 9.63 9.33
C ASN A 501 16.29 10.18 9.80
N ASP A 502 16.16 10.42 11.09
CA ASP A 502 14.92 10.92 11.71
C ASP A 502 14.52 12.32 11.23
N TYR A 503 15.47 13.08 10.67
CA TYR A 503 15.19 14.38 10.10
C TYR A 503 14.38 14.30 8.80
N VAL A 504 14.73 13.37 7.90
CA VAL A 504 14.04 13.21 6.60
C VAL A 504 12.73 12.43 6.70
N VAL A 505 12.45 11.81 7.85
CA VAL A 505 11.15 11.19 8.09
C VAL A 505 10.14 12.26 8.45
N SER A 506 9.08 12.35 7.67
CA SER A 506 7.98 13.30 7.88
C SER A 506 6.72 12.61 8.36
N ASP A 507 6.03 13.23 9.30
CA ASP A 507 4.65 12.88 9.65
C ASP A 507 3.73 13.36 8.52
N MET A 508 3.12 12.41 7.82
CA MET A 508 2.22 12.63 6.69
C MET A 508 0.75 12.65 7.10
N SER A 509 0.47 12.83 8.40
CA SER A 509 -0.90 12.97 8.89
C SER A 509 -1.52 14.27 8.37
N TYR A 510 -2.78 14.20 7.94
CA TYR A 510 -3.48 15.35 7.38
C TYR A 510 -4.99 15.29 7.60
N VAL A 511 -5.61 16.45 7.42
CA VAL A 511 -7.06 16.63 7.28
C VAL A 511 -7.33 17.47 6.04
N ARG A 512 -8.33 17.08 5.25
CA ARG A 512 -8.66 17.73 3.99
C ARG A 512 -10.16 17.85 3.77
N LEU A 513 -10.59 19.04 3.35
CA LEU A 513 -11.93 19.22 2.75
C LEU A 513 -11.86 18.76 1.29
N LYS A 514 -12.28 17.50 1.08
CA LYS A 514 -12.15 16.79 -0.20
C LYS A 514 -13.13 17.32 -1.23
N ASN A 515 -14.39 17.47 -0.83
CA ASN A 515 -15.47 17.95 -1.67
C ASN A 515 -16.36 18.92 -0.89
N LEU A 516 -16.81 19.94 -1.57
CA LEU A 516 -17.85 20.87 -1.13
C LEU A 516 -18.72 21.20 -2.33
N GLU A 517 -20.03 21.09 -2.21
CA GLU A 517 -20.96 21.48 -3.25
C GLU A 517 -22.13 22.25 -2.66
N ILE A 518 -22.53 23.29 -3.36
CA ILE A 518 -23.75 24.06 -3.10
C ILE A 518 -24.56 24.07 -4.39
N GLY A 519 -25.78 23.54 -4.33
CA GLY A 519 -26.69 23.46 -5.46
C GLY A 519 -27.99 24.21 -5.19
N TYR A 520 -28.56 24.78 -6.23
CA TYR A 520 -29.86 25.42 -6.17
C TYR A 520 -30.72 24.98 -7.35
N SER A 521 -31.87 24.38 -7.05
CA SER A 521 -32.86 23.97 -8.04
C SER A 521 -33.85 25.09 -8.27
N LEU A 522 -34.00 25.53 -9.51
CA LEU A 522 -34.94 26.61 -9.82
C LEU A 522 -36.38 26.19 -9.55
N PRO A 523 -37.21 27.05 -8.94
CA PRO A 523 -38.61 26.75 -8.68
C PRO A 523 -39.37 26.41 -9.96
N GLN A 524 -40.19 25.37 -9.93
CA GLN A 524 -40.98 24.91 -11.10
C GLN A 524 -41.79 26.01 -11.78
N LYS A 525 -42.31 26.98 -11.01
CA LYS A 525 -43.08 28.11 -11.55
C LYS A 525 -42.26 29.03 -12.48
N TRP A 526 -40.94 29.03 -12.40
CA TRP A 526 -40.09 29.83 -13.28
C TRP A 526 -39.79 29.13 -14.60
N ILE A 527 -39.69 27.79 -14.58
CA ILE A 527 -39.21 26.99 -15.71
C ILE A 527 -40.34 26.29 -16.49
N LYS A 528 -41.53 26.14 -15.88
CA LYS A 528 -42.70 25.49 -16.51
C LYS A 528 -43.08 26.08 -17.86
N LYS A 529 -42.93 27.41 -18.04
CA LYS A 529 -43.22 28.09 -19.30
C LYS A 529 -42.20 27.79 -20.41
N MET A 530 -41.03 27.27 -20.05
CA MET A 530 -39.94 26.96 -20.97
C MET A 530 -39.97 25.49 -21.46
N GLY A 531 -40.96 24.70 -21.03
CA GLY A 531 -41.07 23.29 -21.40
C GLY A 531 -39.98 22.41 -20.77
N ILE A 532 -39.25 22.91 -19.77
CA ILE A 532 -38.13 22.24 -19.12
C ILE A 532 -38.59 21.61 -17.81
N GLY A 533 -38.28 20.36 -17.57
CA GLY A 533 -38.66 19.61 -16.37
C GLY A 533 -37.94 20.04 -15.11
N GLY A 534 -36.70 20.55 -15.22
CA GLY A 534 -35.92 21.04 -14.08
C GLY A 534 -34.63 21.74 -14.50
N ILE A 535 -34.18 22.69 -13.70
CA ILE A 535 -32.86 23.33 -13.84
C ILE A 535 -32.24 23.36 -12.45
N ARG A 536 -31.05 22.78 -12.30
CA ARG A 536 -30.22 22.88 -11.10
C ARG A 536 -28.89 23.54 -11.45
N LEU A 537 -28.54 24.58 -10.70
CA LEU A 537 -27.26 25.27 -10.77
C LEU A 537 -26.42 24.82 -9.56
N ALA A 538 -25.17 24.48 -9.78
CA ALA A 538 -24.32 24.13 -8.66
C ALA A 538 -22.89 24.67 -8.82
N VAL A 539 -22.28 24.95 -7.69
CA VAL A 539 -20.86 25.26 -7.55
C VAL A 539 -20.26 24.17 -6.68
N SER A 540 -19.24 23.50 -7.18
CA SER A 540 -18.51 22.47 -6.45
C SER A 540 -17.02 22.77 -6.39
N GLY A 541 -16.39 22.39 -5.31
CA GLY A 541 -14.97 22.53 -5.12
C GLY A 541 -14.33 21.24 -4.61
N GLN A 542 -13.15 20.95 -5.10
CA GLN A 542 -12.35 19.81 -4.66
C GLN A 542 -11.04 20.27 -4.04
N ASN A 543 -10.60 19.60 -2.98
CA ASN A 543 -9.36 19.89 -2.27
C ASN A 543 -9.24 21.37 -1.83
N LEU A 544 -10.36 21.97 -1.39
CA LEU A 544 -10.45 23.40 -1.10
C LEU A 544 -9.57 23.84 0.08
N TRP A 545 -9.40 22.95 1.05
CA TRP A 545 -8.61 23.22 2.24
C TRP A 545 -7.96 21.94 2.74
N SER A 546 -6.71 22.05 3.23
CA SER A 546 -6.01 20.96 3.90
C SER A 546 -5.03 21.52 4.92
N THR A 547 -4.78 20.73 5.97
CA THR A 547 -3.68 20.94 6.91
C THR A 547 -2.95 19.61 7.09
N ASN A 548 -1.65 19.66 7.32
CA ASN A 548 -0.81 18.48 7.49
C ASN A 548 0.35 18.80 8.46
N ASN A 549 1.06 17.74 8.86
CA ASN A 549 2.20 17.81 9.77
C ASN A 549 3.56 17.68 9.06
N MET A 550 3.57 17.74 7.73
CA MET A 550 4.81 17.57 6.98
C MET A 550 5.83 18.67 7.28
N LYS A 551 7.08 18.29 7.38
CA LYS A 551 8.21 19.23 7.52
C LYS A 551 8.37 20.07 6.26
N ALA A 552 8.10 19.48 5.08
CA ALA A 552 8.10 20.18 3.79
C ALA A 552 6.68 20.61 3.42
N GLN A 553 6.43 21.89 3.38
CA GLN A 553 5.11 22.44 3.04
C GLN A 553 4.80 22.39 1.53
N SER A 554 5.80 22.16 0.70
CA SER A 554 5.65 22.07 -0.76
C SER A 554 5.17 20.70 -1.25
N ILE A 555 5.14 19.70 -0.38
CA ILE A 555 4.77 18.32 -0.73
C ILE A 555 3.40 17.99 -0.14
N ASP A 556 2.56 17.37 -0.94
CA ASP A 556 1.25 16.92 -0.47
C ASP A 556 1.35 15.56 0.22
N PRO A 557 0.76 15.35 1.42
CA PRO A 557 0.86 14.09 2.15
C PRO A 557 0.16 12.91 1.48
N GLU A 558 -0.63 13.12 0.43
CA GLU A 558 -1.19 12.04 -0.41
C GLU A 558 -0.25 11.62 -1.55
N GLN A 559 0.87 12.31 -1.75
CA GLN A 559 1.85 11.94 -2.76
C GLN A 559 2.81 10.87 -2.24
N ASP A 560 3.12 9.90 -3.07
CA ASP A 560 4.05 8.83 -2.73
C ASP A 560 5.52 9.23 -2.95
N ASN A 561 5.76 10.26 -3.74
CA ASN A 561 7.09 10.80 -3.99
C ASN A 561 7.02 12.29 -4.37
N GLU A 562 8.15 12.96 -4.23
CA GLU A 562 8.33 14.39 -4.51
C GLU A 562 8.22 14.81 -5.98
N ASN A 563 8.32 13.85 -6.90
CA ASN A 563 8.26 14.10 -8.34
C ASN A 563 6.82 14.07 -8.90
N GLN A 564 5.84 13.83 -8.07
CA GLN A 564 4.44 13.82 -8.49
C GLN A 564 3.88 15.25 -8.53
N TYR A 565 3.01 15.49 -9.51
CA TYR A 565 2.30 16.77 -9.58
C TYR A 565 1.37 16.92 -8.36
N PRO A 566 1.41 18.04 -7.63
CA PRO A 566 0.61 18.22 -6.42
C PRO A 566 -0.89 18.18 -6.73
N LEU A 567 -1.67 17.76 -5.74
CA LEU A 567 -3.12 17.74 -5.86
C LEU A 567 -3.68 19.15 -6.13
N THR A 568 -4.42 19.26 -7.22
CA THR A 568 -5.01 20.54 -7.63
C THR A 568 -6.26 20.87 -6.83
N ARG A 569 -6.45 22.16 -6.59
CA ARG A 569 -7.70 22.72 -6.11
C ARG A 569 -8.57 23.04 -7.31
N ASN A 570 -9.73 22.40 -7.40
CA ASN A 570 -10.64 22.58 -8.52
C ASN A 570 -11.94 23.25 -8.04
N ILE A 571 -12.41 24.21 -8.81
CA ILE A 571 -13.74 24.82 -8.62
C ILE A 571 -14.50 24.67 -9.94
N SER A 572 -15.69 24.09 -9.88
CA SER A 572 -16.52 23.80 -11.05
C SER A 572 -17.90 24.44 -10.90
N PHE A 573 -18.41 24.94 -11.98
CA PHE A 573 -19.78 25.43 -12.10
C PHE A 573 -20.55 24.46 -12.98
N SER A 574 -21.69 24.01 -12.54
CA SER A 574 -22.53 23.08 -13.30
C SER A 574 -23.94 23.56 -13.47
N VAL A 575 -24.52 23.30 -14.64
CA VAL A 575 -25.92 23.50 -14.96
C VAL A 575 -26.48 22.14 -15.38
N GLN A 576 -27.44 21.65 -14.64
CA GLN A 576 -28.14 20.41 -14.96
C GLN A 576 -29.54 20.74 -15.47
N LEU A 577 -29.88 20.22 -16.65
CA LEU A 577 -31.19 20.38 -17.28
C LEU A 577 -31.91 19.03 -17.27
N LYS A 578 -33.15 19.03 -16.81
CA LYS A 578 -34.06 17.89 -16.95
C LYS A 578 -35.09 18.27 -17.99
N LEU A 579 -35.05 17.60 -19.12
CA LEU A 579 -36.02 17.79 -20.23
C LEU A 579 -37.30 17.02 -19.98
#